data_d71c56374971e01c10ad01becb32133b
#
_entry.id   d71c56374971e01c10ad01becb32133b
#
_cell.length_a   1.000
_cell.length_b   1.000
_cell.length_c   1.000
_cell.angle_alpha   90.00
_cell.angle_beta   90.00
_cell.angle_gamma   90.00
#
_symmetry.space_group_name_H-M   'P 1'
#
loop_
_entity.id
_entity.type
_entity.pdbx_description
1 polymer ?
#
loop_
_entity_poly.entity_id
_entity_poly.type
_entity_poly.pdbx_seq_one_letter_code
_entity_poly.pdbx_strand_id
1 'polypeptide(L)'
;HNIEADIKKVFNDVSIILNQVDLFCTNLSGFKKLNGSKVEKADLDYILNDARNSIFQNQKNSSIIHILNTNFILDKSKQNKIPLNMFGDHLSMHMTFISIPENNLKNIQEVFRQSDLKIDRIITKPFAEGINFLNLDKNLKNFVSINFGNELSTISLYDNTSLVFFKTFPFGTNSIFEDINQLCSITKDEIELILENLYVSKSHHIDQKFFINSDYKKLS
;
A
#
# COMPACT_ATOMS: atom_id res chain seq x y z
N HIS A 1 12.77 23.17 -9.05
CA HIS A 1 13.79 24.24 -9.17
C HIS A 1 14.33 24.70 -7.80
N ASN A 2 13.49 24.92 -6.76
CA ASN A 2 13.99 25.40 -5.47
C ASN A 2 14.89 24.36 -4.79
N ILE A 3 14.49 23.08 -4.76
CA ILE A 3 15.27 21.98 -4.16
C ILE A 3 16.60 21.78 -4.88
N GLU A 4 16.61 21.88 -6.21
CA GLU A 4 17.83 21.76 -7.02
C GLU A 4 18.82 22.89 -6.73
N ALA A 5 18.30 24.11 -6.54
CA ALA A 5 19.12 25.26 -6.16
C ALA A 5 19.75 25.09 -4.77
N ASP A 6 18.98 24.59 -3.80
CA ASP A 6 19.44 24.38 -2.44
C ASP A 6 20.49 23.26 -2.34
N ILE A 7 20.28 22.16 -3.10
CA ILE A 7 21.17 20.99 -3.08
C ILE A 7 22.29 21.11 -4.11
N LYS A 8 22.20 22.07 -5.05
CA LYS A 8 23.13 22.26 -6.18
C LYS A 8 23.26 21.00 -7.05
N LYS A 9 22.15 20.31 -7.28
CA LYS A 9 22.07 19.11 -8.13
C LYS A 9 20.84 19.18 -9.01
N VAL A 10 20.97 18.75 -10.26
CA VAL A 10 19.85 18.57 -11.19
C VAL A 10 19.35 17.15 -11.07
N PHE A 11 18.04 16.97 -11.00
CA PHE A 11 17.39 15.66 -10.98
C PHE A 11 16.72 15.41 -12.32
N ASN A 12 17.07 14.31 -12.96
CA ASN A 12 16.45 13.88 -14.22
C ASN A 12 15.44 12.74 -13.99
N ASP A 13 15.63 11.97 -12.91
CA ASP A 13 14.82 10.80 -12.58
C ASP A 13 14.19 10.94 -11.20
N VAL A 14 12.95 10.47 -11.06
CA VAL A 14 12.20 10.47 -9.79
C VAL A 14 11.58 9.11 -9.52
N SER A 15 11.54 8.72 -8.26
CA SER A 15 10.68 7.62 -7.80
C SER A 15 9.45 8.21 -7.13
N ILE A 16 8.26 7.75 -7.51
CA ILE A 16 7.00 8.25 -6.98
C ILE A 16 6.33 7.21 -6.10
N ILE A 17 5.74 7.67 -4.99
CA ILE A 17 4.94 6.84 -4.10
C ILE A 17 3.47 7.19 -4.30
N LEU A 18 2.69 6.22 -4.76
CA LEU A 18 1.26 6.38 -4.99
C LEU A 18 0.45 5.97 -3.77
N ASN A 19 -0.53 6.83 -3.42
CA ASN A 19 -1.58 6.55 -2.46
C ASN A 19 -2.91 7.02 -3.04
N GLN A 20 -3.65 6.11 -3.67
CA GLN A 20 -4.89 6.42 -4.38
C GLN A 20 -5.95 5.36 -4.06
N VAL A 21 -7.22 5.77 -4.11
CA VAL A 21 -8.38 4.90 -3.81
C VAL A 21 -8.62 3.85 -4.91
N ASP A 22 -8.23 4.17 -6.12
CA ASP A 22 -8.47 3.39 -7.34
C ASP A 22 -7.35 2.40 -7.68
N LEU A 23 -6.43 2.16 -6.75
CA LEU A 23 -5.50 1.05 -6.85
C LEU A 23 -6.21 -0.28 -6.59
N PHE A 24 -6.00 -1.24 -7.47
CA PHE A 24 -6.56 -2.59 -7.35
C PHE A 24 -5.50 -3.54 -6.80
N CYS A 25 -5.90 -4.33 -5.81
CA CYS A 25 -5.09 -5.41 -5.26
C CYS A 25 -5.79 -6.74 -5.56
N THR A 26 -5.19 -7.57 -6.42
CA THR A 26 -5.79 -8.82 -6.89
C THR A 26 -4.87 -9.99 -6.64
N ASN A 27 -5.37 -11.01 -5.95
CA ASN A 27 -4.64 -12.23 -5.68
C ASN A 27 -4.98 -13.30 -6.71
N LEU A 28 -3.96 -13.89 -7.31
CA LEU A 28 -4.08 -15.01 -8.22
C LEU A 28 -3.14 -16.14 -7.83
N SER A 29 -3.59 -17.37 -8.07
CA SER A 29 -2.77 -18.56 -7.99
C SER A 29 -2.62 -19.18 -9.38
N GLY A 30 -1.39 -19.25 -9.85
CA GLY A 30 -1.06 -19.96 -11.07
C GLY A 30 -0.42 -21.31 -10.78
N PHE A 31 -0.50 -22.25 -11.70
CA PHE A 31 0.11 -23.57 -11.55
C PHE A 31 0.63 -24.13 -12.86
N LYS A 32 1.60 -25.03 -12.75
CA LYS A 32 2.12 -25.81 -13.88
C LYS A 32 2.39 -27.26 -13.46
N LYS A 33 2.03 -28.22 -14.33
CA LYS A 33 2.42 -29.62 -14.17
C LYS A 33 3.84 -29.79 -14.68
N LEU A 34 4.68 -30.43 -13.89
CA LEU A 34 6.09 -30.68 -14.19
C LEU A 34 6.34 -32.14 -14.61
N ASN A 35 5.44 -33.06 -14.19
CA ASN A 35 5.52 -34.48 -14.48
C ASN A 35 6.88 -35.10 -14.07
N GLY A 36 7.33 -34.80 -12.87
CA GLY A 36 8.61 -35.31 -12.36
C GLY A 36 9.85 -34.57 -12.86
N SER A 37 9.70 -33.49 -13.63
CA SER A 37 10.86 -32.73 -14.11
C SER A 37 11.36 -31.73 -13.04
N LYS A 38 12.54 -31.17 -13.27
CA LYS A 38 13.08 -30.09 -12.45
C LYS A 38 12.33 -28.80 -12.72
N VAL A 39 12.12 -28.01 -11.68
CA VAL A 39 11.65 -26.62 -11.78
C VAL A 39 12.70 -25.78 -12.49
N GLU A 40 12.35 -25.21 -13.62
CA GLU A 40 13.17 -24.28 -14.39
C GLU A 40 12.61 -22.86 -14.34
N LYS A 41 13.44 -21.89 -14.70
CA LYS A 41 12.99 -20.48 -14.80
C LYS A 41 11.82 -20.34 -15.79
N ALA A 42 11.84 -21.09 -16.89
CA ALA A 42 10.77 -21.09 -17.88
C ALA A 42 9.40 -21.52 -17.31
N ASP A 43 9.37 -22.36 -16.27
CA ASP A 43 8.13 -22.75 -15.60
C ASP A 43 7.53 -21.62 -14.80
N LEU A 44 8.38 -20.85 -14.12
CA LEU A 44 7.98 -19.65 -13.38
C LEU A 44 7.47 -18.57 -14.32
N ASP A 45 8.19 -18.33 -15.42
CA ASP A 45 7.82 -17.35 -16.43
C ASP A 45 6.49 -17.73 -17.11
N TYR A 46 6.25 -19.02 -17.34
CA TYR A 46 4.97 -19.52 -17.85
C TYR A 46 3.82 -19.17 -16.90
N ILE A 47 3.95 -19.53 -15.61
CA ILE A 47 2.91 -19.26 -14.59
C ILE A 47 2.66 -17.76 -14.47
N LEU A 48 3.72 -16.95 -14.45
CA LEU A 48 3.63 -15.51 -14.34
C LEU A 48 2.92 -14.88 -15.55
N ASN A 49 3.25 -15.33 -16.77
CA ASN A 49 2.62 -14.81 -17.99
C ASN A 49 1.15 -15.21 -18.09
N ASP A 50 0.79 -16.43 -17.70
CA ASP A 50 -0.60 -16.88 -17.64
C ASP A 50 -1.42 -16.04 -16.65
N ALA A 51 -0.88 -15.77 -15.47
CA ALA A 51 -1.52 -14.90 -14.48
C ALA A 51 -1.66 -13.46 -14.97
N ARG A 52 -0.63 -12.89 -15.63
CA ARG A 52 -0.72 -11.56 -16.27
C ARG A 52 -1.84 -11.49 -17.31
N ASN A 53 -1.93 -12.49 -18.17
CA ASN A 53 -2.98 -12.54 -19.18
C ASN A 53 -4.37 -12.59 -18.54
N SER A 54 -4.52 -13.33 -17.45
CA SER A 54 -5.77 -13.38 -16.68
C SER A 54 -6.15 -12.01 -16.10
N ILE A 55 -5.17 -11.26 -15.58
CA ILE A 55 -5.41 -9.87 -15.11
C ILE A 55 -5.86 -8.98 -16.28
N PHE A 56 -5.15 -8.99 -17.41
CA PHE A 56 -5.49 -8.15 -18.58
C PHE A 56 -6.89 -8.46 -19.14
N GLN A 57 -7.30 -9.71 -19.11
CA GLN A 57 -8.65 -10.10 -19.57
C GLN A 57 -9.76 -9.60 -18.63
N ASN A 58 -9.50 -9.63 -17.30
CA ASN A 58 -10.51 -9.29 -16.29
C ASN A 58 -10.51 -7.81 -15.89
N GLN A 59 -9.36 -7.15 -15.99
CA GLN A 59 -9.18 -5.72 -15.64
C GLN A 59 -8.77 -4.93 -16.89
N LYS A 60 -9.70 -4.82 -17.84
CA LYS A 60 -9.49 -4.03 -19.06
C LYS A 60 -9.19 -2.57 -18.67
N ASN A 61 -8.25 -1.95 -19.41
CA ASN A 61 -7.83 -0.56 -19.20
C ASN A 61 -7.13 -0.32 -17.83
N SER A 62 -6.44 -1.33 -17.31
CA SER A 62 -5.57 -1.18 -16.15
C SER A 62 -4.12 -1.53 -16.49
N SER A 63 -3.19 -0.90 -15.77
CA SER A 63 -1.76 -1.15 -15.87
C SER A 63 -1.26 -1.78 -14.57
N ILE A 64 -0.49 -2.85 -14.68
CA ILE A 64 0.12 -3.52 -13.53
C ILE A 64 1.33 -2.70 -13.07
N ILE A 65 1.34 -2.29 -11.80
CA ILE A 65 2.45 -1.56 -11.17
C ILE A 65 3.40 -2.53 -10.48
N HIS A 66 2.85 -3.50 -9.71
CA HIS A 66 3.62 -4.48 -8.97
C HIS A 66 3.07 -5.88 -9.17
N ILE A 67 3.98 -6.85 -9.17
CA ILE A 67 3.68 -8.26 -9.04
C ILE A 67 4.51 -8.77 -7.87
N LEU A 68 3.84 -9.16 -6.80
CA LEU A 68 4.46 -9.67 -5.60
C LEU A 68 4.18 -11.17 -5.51
N ASN A 69 5.22 -11.95 -5.31
CA ASN A 69 5.07 -13.36 -5.07
C ASN A 69 5.00 -13.62 -3.57
N THR A 70 3.93 -14.25 -3.13
CA THR A 70 3.70 -14.51 -1.72
C THR A 70 4.13 -15.90 -1.31
N ASN A 71 3.94 -16.91 -2.14
CA ASN A 71 4.27 -18.29 -1.84
C ASN A 71 4.57 -19.12 -3.09
N PHE A 72 5.52 -20.04 -2.95
CA PHE A 72 5.71 -21.16 -3.85
C PHE A 72 5.26 -22.45 -3.19
N ILE A 73 4.57 -23.31 -3.94
CA ILE A 73 4.14 -24.64 -3.48
C ILE A 73 4.60 -25.66 -4.50
N LEU A 74 5.40 -26.62 -4.06
CA LEU A 74 5.84 -27.77 -4.87
C LEU A 74 5.28 -29.03 -4.24
N ASP A 75 4.47 -29.78 -4.97
CA ASP A 75 3.83 -31.02 -4.52
C ASP A 75 3.15 -30.91 -3.15
N LYS A 76 2.32 -29.88 -2.98
CA LYS A 76 1.59 -29.52 -1.74
C LYS A 76 2.48 -29.00 -0.59
N SER A 77 3.80 -28.94 -0.77
CA SER A 77 4.74 -28.42 0.23
C SER A 77 5.05 -26.94 -0.04
N LYS A 78 4.80 -26.08 0.94
CA LYS A 78 5.15 -24.65 0.88
C LYS A 78 6.67 -24.51 0.89
N GLN A 79 7.21 -23.73 -0.02
CA GLN A 79 8.63 -23.46 -0.15
C GLN A 79 8.95 -22.05 0.32
N ASN A 80 9.96 -21.90 1.16
CA ASN A 80 10.40 -20.59 1.66
C ASN A 80 11.23 -19.79 0.65
N LYS A 81 11.71 -20.46 -0.39
CA LYS A 81 12.49 -19.86 -1.49
C LYS A 81 11.97 -20.39 -2.81
N ILE A 82 12.38 -19.73 -3.90
CA ILE A 82 12.09 -20.21 -5.26
C ILE A 82 12.66 -21.64 -5.42
N PRO A 83 11.86 -22.65 -5.72
CA PRO A 83 12.28 -24.06 -5.76
C PRO A 83 13.01 -24.44 -7.05
N LEU A 84 13.91 -23.60 -7.55
CA LEU A 84 14.68 -23.90 -8.77
C LEU A 84 15.52 -25.17 -8.60
N ASN A 85 15.61 -25.98 -9.65
CA ASN A 85 16.31 -27.26 -9.72
C ASN A 85 15.76 -28.35 -8.78
N MET A 86 14.65 -28.14 -8.10
CA MET A 86 13.94 -29.19 -7.37
C MET A 86 13.07 -30.00 -8.30
N PHE A 87 13.01 -31.31 -8.12
CA PHE A 87 12.10 -32.18 -8.85
C PHE A 87 10.70 -32.14 -8.23
N GLY A 88 9.67 -32.22 -9.05
CA GLY A 88 8.28 -32.27 -8.57
C GLY A 88 7.29 -32.52 -9.70
N ASP A 89 6.06 -32.78 -9.35
CA ASP A 89 4.98 -33.01 -10.28
C ASP A 89 4.13 -31.75 -10.53
N HIS A 90 3.95 -30.93 -9.49
CA HIS A 90 3.09 -29.76 -9.55
C HIS A 90 3.76 -28.56 -8.89
N LEU A 91 3.93 -27.48 -9.65
CA LEU A 91 4.38 -26.20 -9.14
C LEU A 91 3.21 -25.22 -9.13
N SER A 92 3.00 -24.54 -7.99
CA SER A 92 2.05 -23.44 -7.87
C SER A 92 2.74 -22.19 -7.33
N MET A 93 2.27 -21.03 -7.79
CA MET A 93 2.71 -19.71 -7.31
C MET A 93 1.49 -18.91 -6.87
N HIS A 94 1.55 -18.31 -5.68
CA HIS A 94 0.56 -17.35 -5.22
C HIS A 94 1.12 -15.94 -5.43
N MET A 95 0.40 -15.11 -6.13
CA MET A 95 0.86 -13.79 -6.55
C MET A 95 -0.18 -12.73 -6.20
N THR A 96 0.30 -11.57 -5.77
CA THR A 96 -0.49 -10.36 -5.58
C THR A 96 -0.15 -9.38 -6.68
N PHE A 97 -1.14 -9.01 -7.47
CA PHE A 97 -1.04 -7.99 -8.52
C PHE A 97 -1.57 -6.68 -8.01
N ILE A 98 -0.82 -5.61 -8.19
CA ILE A 98 -1.25 -4.25 -7.91
C ILE A 98 -1.35 -3.52 -9.22
N SER A 99 -2.53 -3.02 -9.55
CA SER A 99 -2.82 -2.32 -10.80
C SER A 99 -3.51 -0.97 -10.56
N ILE A 100 -3.39 -0.10 -11.55
CA ILE A 100 -3.99 1.24 -11.59
C ILE A 100 -4.76 1.40 -12.90
N PRO A 101 -5.85 2.19 -12.96
CA PRO A 101 -6.46 2.57 -14.23
C PRO A 101 -5.42 3.19 -15.17
N GLU A 102 -5.43 2.75 -16.43
CA GLU A 102 -4.40 3.16 -17.41
C GLU A 102 -4.37 4.68 -17.62
N ASN A 103 -5.53 5.33 -17.64
CA ASN A 103 -5.59 6.79 -17.82
C ASN A 103 -4.98 7.54 -16.64
N ASN A 104 -5.14 7.02 -15.42
CA ASN A 104 -4.54 7.64 -14.24
C ASN A 104 -3.03 7.56 -14.30
N LEU A 105 -2.50 6.40 -14.71
CA LEU A 105 -1.06 6.22 -14.92
C LEU A 105 -0.52 7.18 -16.00
N LYS A 106 -1.22 7.29 -17.14
CA LYS A 106 -0.86 8.22 -18.22
C LYS A 106 -0.85 9.68 -17.76
N ASN A 107 -1.87 10.09 -17.00
CA ASN A 107 -1.93 11.45 -16.44
C ASN A 107 -0.76 11.74 -15.51
N ILE A 108 -0.41 10.79 -14.63
CA ILE A 108 0.75 10.93 -13.75
C ILE A 108 2.03 11.07 -14.59
N GLN A 109 2.24 10.19 -15.55
CA GLN A 109 3.42 10.23 -16.42
C GLN A 109 3.52 11.54 -17.19
N GLU A 110 2.40 12.07 -17.67
CA GLU A 110 2.37 13.32 -18.42
C GLU A 110 2.76 14.54 -17.56
N VAL A 111 2.32 14.61 -16.31
CA VAL A 111 2.71 15.67 -15.37
C VAL A 111 4.23 15.72 -15.20
N PHE A 112 4.87 14.58 -14.99
CA PHE A 112 6.33 14.50 -14.84
C PHE A 112 7.06 14.78 -16.14
N ARG A 113 6.53 14.31 -17.27
CA ARG A 113 7.08 14.59 -18.60
C ARG A 113 7.07 16.10 -18.91
N GLN A 114 6.01 16.83 -18.56
CA GLN A 114 5.94 18.29 -18.72
C GLN A 114 6.93 19.05 -17.85
N SER A 115 7.45 18.40 -16.81
CA SER A 115 8.47 18.96 -15.91
C SER A 115 9.88 18.48 -16.26
N ASP A 116 10.08 17.86 -17.42
CA ASP A 116 11.34 17.25 -17.87
C ASP A 116 11.91 16.21 -16.88
N LEU A 117 11.03 15.55 -16.11
CA LEU A 117 11.39 14.51 -15.17
C LEU A 117 10.94 13.14 -15.69
N LYS A 118 11.85 12.17 -15.62
CA LYS A 118 11.54 10.78 -15.93
C LYS A 118 11.16 10.02 -14.66
N ILE A 119 10.06 9.29 -14.71
CA ILE A 119 9.70 8.37 -13.63
C ILE A 119 10.56 7.10 -13.77
N ASP A 120 11.47 6.90 -12.83
CA ASP A 120 12.28 5.67 -12.72
C ASP A 120 11.46 4.54 -12.11
N ARG A 121 10.74 4.83 -11.02
CA ARG A 121 9.93 3.82 -10.29
C ARG A 121 8.61 4.38 -9.83
N ILE A 122 7.61 3.49 -9.84
CA ILE A 122 6.31 3.72 -9.22
C ILE A 122 6.19 2.72 -8.08
N ILE A 123 5.98 3.22 -6.87
CA ILE A 123 5.87 2.43 -5.65
C ILE A 123 4.53 2.75 -5.00
N THR A 124 3.79 1.75 -4.53
CA THR A 124 2.57 2.01 -3.77
C THR A 124 2.89 2.26 -2.30
N LYS A 125 2.18 3.20 -1.67
CA LYS A 125 2.40 3.56 -0.26
C LYS A 125 2.33 2.34 0.67
N PRO A 126 1.33 1.44 0.58
CA PRO A 126 1.30 0.23 1.39
C PRO A 126 2.57 -0.62 1.28
N PHE A 127 3.08 -0.81 0.06
CA PHE A 127 4.31 -1.57 -0.14
C PHE A 127 5.53 -0.89 0.52
N ALA A 128 5.67 0.42 0.37
CA ALA A 128 6.76 1.19 0.98
C ALA A 128 6.71 1.13 2.52
N GLU A 129 5.51 1.29 3.11
CA GLU A 129 5.30 1.19 4.55
C GLU A 129 5.64 -0.21 5.08
N GLY A 130 5.23 -1.26 4.37
CA GLY A 130 5.55 -2.63 4.75
C GLY A 130 7.06 -2.88 4.82
N ILE A 131 7.81 -2.42 3.82
CA ILE A 131 9.27 -2.51 3.83
C ILE A 131 9.86 -1.77 5.03
N ASN A 132 9.33 -0.58 5.36
CA ASN A 132 9.80 0.18 6.50
C ASN A 132 9.57 -0.58 7.82
N PHE A 133 8.38 -1.13 8.06
CA PHE A 133 8.08 -1.94 9.25
C PHE A 133 8.99 -3.17 9.36
N LEU A 134 9.20 -3.89 8.24
CA LEU A 134 10.08 -5.05 8.20
C LEU A 134 11.57 -4.69 8.43
N ASN A 135 11.96 -3.46 8.13
CA ASN A 135 13.30 -2.97 8.44
C ASN A 135 13.45 -2.59 9.92
N LEU A 136 12.41 -2.07 10.55
CA LEU A 136 12.40 -1.74 11.97
C LEU A 136 12.36 -2.98 12.85
N ASP A 137 11.60 -4.00 12.48
CA ASP A 137 11.52 -5.27 13.21
C ASP A 137 11.71 -6.46 12.26
N LYS A 138 12.87 -7.09 12.31
CA LYS A 138 13.24 -8.25 11.49
C LYS A 138 12.48 -9.54 11.86
N ASN A 139 11.85 -9.59 13.01
CA ASN A 139 11.03 -10.74 13.44
C ASN A 139 9.60 -10.64 12.96
N LEU A 140 9.19 -9.48 12.48
CA LEU A 140 7.84 -9.24 11.97
C LEU A 140 7.63 -10.03 10.68
N LYS A 141 6.61 -10.90 10.65
CA LYS A 141 6.28 -11.72 9.47
C LYS A 141 4.86 -11.49 9.01
N ASN A 142 3.91 -11.58 9.93
CA ASN A 142 2.48 -11.44 9.67
C ASN A 142 1.96 -10.25 10.48
N PHE A 143 1.39 -9.27 9.80
CA PHE A 143 0.86 -8.08 10.46
C PHE A 143 -0.18 -7.37 9.60
N VAL A 144 -0.95 -6.55 10.27
CA VAL A 144 -1.88 -5.60 9.66
C VAL A 144 -1.34 -4.20 9.93
N SER A 145 -1.29 -3.38 8.90
CA SER A 145 -1.00 -1.95 9.02
C SER A 145 -2.26 -1.16 8.72
N ILE A 146 -2.56 -0.20 9.57
CA ILE A 146 -3.63 0.79 9.35
C ILE A 146 -2.95 2.15 9.33
N ASN A 147 -3.00 2.82 8.17
CA ASN A 147 -2.52 4.18 8.00
C ASN A 147 -3.72 5.11 7.99
N PHE A 148 -3.79 6.01 8.96
CA PHE A 148 -4.79 7.07 9.04
C PHE A 148 -4.16 8.37 8.53
N GLY A 149 -4.52 8.79 7.33
CA GLY A 149 -4.07 10.07 6.76
C GLY A 149 -5.12 11.16 6.93
N ASN A 150 -4.86 12.32 6.35
CA ASN A 150 -5.80 13.45 6.44
C ASN A 150 -7.05 13.21 5.59
N GLU A 151 -6.90 12.72 4.36
CA GLU A 151 -8.00 12.49 3.41
C GLU A 151 -8.21 11.01 3.11
N LEU A 152 -7.17 10.21 3.19
CA LEU A 152 -7.17 8.81 2.81
C LEU A 152 -6.68 7.94 3.96
N SER A 153 -7.41 6.88 4.24
CA SER A 153 -6.97 5.82 5.15
C SER A 153 -6.73 4.53 4.39
N THR A 154 -5.71 3.79 4.77
CA THR A 154 -5.34 2.54 4.11
C THR A 154 -5.19 1.42 5.14
N ILE A 155 -5.83 0.29 4.88
CA ILE A 155 -5.58 -0.96 5.59
C ILE A 155 -4.76 -1.88 4.70
N SER A 156 -3.74 -2.52 5.26
CA SER A 156 -2.84 -3.42 4.54
C SER A 156 -2.55 -4.68 5.33
N LEU A 157 -2.53 -5.82 4.66
CA LEU A 157 -2.25 -7.13 5.25
C LEU A 157 -0.96 -7.69 4.68
N TYR A 158 -0.12 -8.20 5.57
CA TYR A 158 1.14 -8.84 5.21
C TYR A 158 1.16 -10.27 5.73
N ASP A 159 1.50 -11.21 4.85
CA ASP A 159 1.71 -12.62 5.18
C ASP A 159 3.12 -13.02 4.76
N ASN A 160 3.87 -13.61 5.69
CA ASN A 160 5.25 -14.04 5.47
C ASN A 160 6.11 -12.94 4.82
N THR A 161 6.05 -11.72 5.36
CA THR A 161 6.75 -10.50 4.89
C THR A 161 6.27 -9.93 3.56
N SER A 162 5.31 -10.54 2.90
CA SER A 162 4.78 -10.08 1.62
C SER A 162 3.44 -9.36 1.80
N LEU A 163 3.25 -8.26 1.08
CA LEU A 163 1.97 -7.57 1.00
C LEU A 163 1.00 -8.45 0.22
N VAL A 164 -0.07 -8.92 0.88
CA VAL A 164 -1.08 -9.80 0.26
C VAL A 164 -2.39 -9.09 -0.05
N PHE A 165 -2.68 -8.01 0.64
CA PHE A 165 -3.89 -7.21 0.42
C PHE A 165 -3.70 -5.79 0.92
N PHE A 166 -4.34 -4.83 0.25
CA PHE A 166 -4.61 -3.52 0.80
C PHE A 166 -5.87 -2.91 0.20
N LYS A 167 -6.44 -1.97 0.93
CA LYS A 167 -7.55 -1.15 0.46
C LYS A 167 -7.41 0.26 1.01
N THR A 168 -7.51 1.24 0.11
CA THR A 168 -7.53 2.67 0.46
C THR A 168 -8.97 3.16 0.42
N PHE A 169 -9.33 3.96 1.42
CA PHE A 169 -10.66 4.56 1.59
C PHE A 169 -10.54 6.07 1.53
N PRO A 170 -11.49 6.78 0.90
CA PRO A 170 -11.55 8.24 0.89
C PRO A 170 -12.12 8.76 2.22
N PHE A 171 -11.43 8.45 3.30
CA PHE A 171 -11.77 8.84 4.67
C PHE A 171 -10.49 9.05 5.46
N GLY A 172 -10.42 10.13 6.23
CA GLY A 172 -9.26 10.47 7.03
C GLY A 172 -9.63 11.42 8.18
N THR A 173 -8.63 11.99 8.82
CA THR A 173 -8.84 12.90 9.97
C THR A 173 -9.62 14.15 9.59
N ASN A 174 -9.53 14.62 8.32
CA ASN A 174 -10.33 15.75 7.84
C ASN A 174 -11.83 15.49 7.95
N SER A 175 -12.29 14.28 7.63
CA SER A 175 -13.72 13.93 7.77
C SER A 175 -14.18 13.99 9.22
N ILE A 176 -13.32 13.61 10.16
CA ILE A 176 -13.60 13.74 11.60
C ILE A 176 -13.71 15.22 12.00
N PHE A 177 -12.79 16.04 11.49
CA PHE A 177 -12.86 17.50 11.73
C PHE A 177 -14.13 18.14 11.18
N GLU A 178 -14.54 17.73 9.97
CA GLU A 178 -15.78 18.20 9.36
C GLU A 178 -17.01 17.79 10.18
N ASP A 179 -17.08 16.56 10.66
CA ASP A 179 -18.15 16.09 11.52
C ASP A 179 -18.21 16.86 12.85
N ILE A 180 -17.06 17.08 13.49
CA ILE A 180 -16.99 17.87 14.74
C ILE A 180 -17.39 19.33 14.48
N ASN A 181 -16.91 19.93 13.38
CA ASN A 181 -17.30 21.30 13.00
C ASN A 181 -18.80 21.43 12.83
N GLN A 182 -19.43 20.49 12.10
CA GLN A 182 -20.87 20.51 11.86
C GLN A 182 -21.69 20.29 13.13
N LEU A 183 -21.27 19.34 13.98
CA LEU A 183 -22.03 19.00 15.19
C LEU A 183 -21.84 20.01 16.31
N CYS A 184 -20.64 20.54 16.45
CA CYS A 184 -20.27 21.38 17.58
C CYS A 184 -20.22 22.88 17.23
N SER A 185 -20.31 23.23 15.96
CA SER A 185 -20.20 24.62 15.46
C SER A 185 -18.89 25.30 15.89
N ILE A 186 -17.79 24.55 15.90
CA ILE A 186 -16.44 25.05 16.20
C ILE A 186 -15.56 24.95 14.94
N THR A 187 -14.64 25.88 14.78
CA THR A 187 -13.76 25.95 13.62
C THR A 187 -12.69 24.85 13.63
N LYS A 188 -12.08 24.60 12.48
CA LYS A 188 -10.98 23.62 12.36
C LYS A 188 -9.81 23.98 13.28
N ASP A 189 -9.44 25.25 13.32
CA ASP A 189 -8.32 25.74 14.16
C ASP A 189 -8.61 25.50 15.66
N GLU A 190 -9.86 25.69 16.08
CA GLU A 190 -10.28 25.40 17.46
C GLU A 190 -10.22 23.89 17.76
N ILE A 191 -10.60 23.03 16.79
CA ILE A 191 -10.50 21.57 16.93
C ILE A 191 -9.03 21.16 17.06
N GLU A 192 -8.14 21.69 16.22
CA GLU A 192 -6.71 21.41 16.28
C GLU A 192 -6.13 21.82 17.64
N LEU A 193 -6.47 23.02 18.13
CA LEU A 193 -6.06 23.51 19.45
C LEU A 193 -6.54 22.58 20.58
N ILE A 194 -7.78 22.10 20.50
CA ILE A 194 -8.34 21.12 21.45
C ILE A 194 -7.53 19.83 21.44
N LEU A 195 -7.25 19.29 20.25
CA LEU A 195 -6.52 18.04 20.09
C LEU A 195 -5.06 18.14 20.56
N GLU A 196 -4.38 19.26 20.31
CA GLU A 196 -3.02 19.50 20.81
C GLU A 196 -2.95 19.51 22.34
N ASN A 197 -4.03 19.97 23.00
CA ASN A 197 -4.12 20.02 24.46
C ASN A 197 -4.73 18.75 25.09
N LEU A 198 -5.22 17.81 24.29
CA LEU A 198 -5.72 16.52 24.76
C LEU A 198 -4.56 15.58 25.10
N TYR A 199 -4.16 15.57 26.37
CA TYR A 199 -3.28 14.52 26.89
C TYR A 199 -4.07 13.23 27.07
N VAL A 200 -3.90 12.30 26.13
CA VAL A 200 -4.37 10.92 26.30
C VAL A 200 -3.53 10.29 27.42
N SER A 201 -4.01 10.36 28.66
CA SER A 201 -3.37 9.65 29.75
C SER A 201 -3.41 8.14 29.47
N LYS A 202 -2.39 7.41 29.89
CA LYS A 202 -2.33 5.93 29.76
C LYS A 202 -3.46 5.22 30.53
N SER A 203 -4.17 5.90 31.44
CA SER A 203 -5.43 5.46 32.03
C SER A 203 -6.57 5.89 31.11
N HIS A 204 -7.43 4.96 30.70
CA HIS A 204 -8.57 5.16 29.81
C HIS A 204 -9.63 6.20 30.27
N HIS A 205 -9.25 7.18 31.03
CA HIS A 205 -10.09 8.29 31.45
C HIS A 205 -9.63 9.57 30.75
N ILE A 206 -10.47 10.05 29.82
CA ILE A 206 -10.40 11.43 29.35
C ILE A 206 -10.53 12.31 30.60
N ASP A 207 -9.56 13.18 30.85
CA ASP A 207 -9.65 14.10 31.99
C ASP A 207 -10.81 15.07 31.76
N GLN A 208 -11.92 14.81 32.42
CA GLN A 208 -13.14 15.63 32.31
C GLN A 208 -12.91 17.13 32.68
N LYS A 209 -11.81 17.46 33.36
CA LYS A 209 -11.45 18.85 33.66
C LYS A 209 -11.15 19.68 32.41
N PHE A 210 -10.80 19.05 31.29
CA PHE A 210 -10.58 19.73 30.00
C PHE A 210 -11.83 20.50 29.56
N PHE A 211 -13.01 19.92 29.75
CA PHE A 211 -14.28 20.52 29.34
C PHE A 211 -14.90 21.48 30.36
N ILE A 212 -14.41 21.51 31.60
CA ILE A 212 -15.00 22.34 32.69
C ILE A 212 -14.56 23.79 32.60
N ASN A 213 -13.37 24.07 32.05
CA ASN A 213 -12.76 25.40 32.04
C ASN A 213 -12.80 26.13 30.71
N SER A 214 -13.42 25.57 29.68
CA SER A 214 -13.55 26.19 28.39
C SER A 214 -14.99 26.58 28.10
N ASP A 215 -15.21 27.55 27.24
CA ASP A 215 -16.53 27.96 26.74
C ASP A 215 -17.24 26.82 25.97
N TYR A 216 -16.64 25.66 25.87
CA TYR A 216 -17.14 24.44 25.24
C TYR A 216 -18.11 23.61 26.12
N LYS A 217 -18.72 24.19 27.15
CA LYS A 217 -19.79 23.57 27.96
C LYS A 217 -20.97 23.04 27.17
N LYS A 218 -21.02 23.31 25.86
CA LYS A 218 -22.08 22.81 24.95
C LYS A 218 -21.79 21.40 24.40
N LEU A 219 -20.66 20.78 24.70
CA LEU A 219 -20.24 19.47 24.20
C LEU A 219 -20.42 18.34 25.20
N SER A 220 -20.99 18.61 26.37
CA SER A 220 -21.29 17.58 27.40
C SER A 220 -22.74 17.11 27.35
#